data_0edebfb00acb89c54381b44dbee56e12
#
_entry.id   0edebfb00acb89c54381b44dbee56e12
#
_cell.length_a   1.000
_cell.length_b   1.000
_cell.length_c   1.000
_cell.angle_alpha   90.00
_cell.angle_beta   90.00
_cell.angle_gamma   90.00
#
_symmetry.space_group_name_H-M   'P 1'
#
loop_
_entity.id
_entity.type
_entity.pdbx_description
1 polymer ?
#
loop_
_entity_poly.entity_id
_entity_poly.type
_entity_poly.pdbx_seq_one_letter_code
_entity_poly.pdbx_strand_id
1 'polypeptide(L)'
;MNSTLSPGEKYDQCERAKAGEIDVIIGPRSALFTPFPNLGLIVMDEEQENSYKSESTPKYHARETALEVAELYGASVVLGSATPSLEAYYRAGRGEYRLFQLTKRLTGGELPTVYTVDLRQELQEGNRSIFSRKLQELMTDRLNKGQQTILFLNRRGYAGFVSCRSCGEVMKCPHCDVSLSEHKGGRLICHYCGYTQPMPKLCPKCGSKYICLLYTSPSPRD
;
A
#
# COMPACT_ATOMS: atom_id res chain seq x y z
N MET A 1 -18.27 5.91 -12.82
CA MET A 1 -18.74 6.28 -11.45
C MET A 1 -17.54 6.70 -10.62
N ASN A 2 -17.57 7.79 -9.86
CA ASN A 2 -16.48 8.21 -8.98
C ASN A 2 -17.00 8.73 -7.63
N SER A 3 -16.11 8.99 -6.68
CA SER A 3 -16.47 9.45 -5.34
C SER A 3 -16.97 10.90 -5.29
N THR A 4 -16.70 11.70 -6.32
CA THR A 4 -17.07 13.14 -6.39
C THR A 4 -18.48 13.38 -6.90
N LEU A 5 -19.13 12.37 -7.49
CA LEU A 5 -20.50 12.45 -7.96
C LEU A 5 -21.47 12.60 -6.79
N SER A 6 -22.43 13.50 -6.93
CA SER A 6 -23.55 13.63 -6.01
C SER A 6 -24.43 12.38 -5.99
N PRO A 7 -25.25 12.17 -4.94
CA PRO A 7 -26.17 11.04 -4.91
C PRO A 7 -27.14 11.01 -6.10
N GLY A 8 -27.62 12.17 -6.59
CA GLY A 8 -28.49 12.26 -7.77
C GLY A 8 -27.80 11.80 -9.04
N GLU A 9 -26.58 12.28 -9.31
CA GLU A 9 -25.81 11.87 -10.47
C GLU A 9 -25.49 10.35 -10.46
N LYS A 10 -25.21 9.78 -9.29
CA LYS A 10 -25.04 8.34 -9.16
C LYS A 10 -26.32 7.57 -9.47
N TYR A 11 -27.44 8.07 -8.98
CA TYR A 11 -28.76 7.47 -9.26
C TYR A 11 -29.08 7.51 -10.76
N ASP A 12 -28.88 8.64 -11.42
CA ASP A 12 -29.10 8.78 -12.87
C ASP A 12 -28.25 7.80 -13.68
N GLN A 13 -26.97 7.63 -13.30
CA GLN A 13 -26.10 6.66 -13.96
C GLN A 13 -26.59 5.21 -13.75
N CYS A 14 -27.10 4.87 -12.56
CA CYS A 14 -27.67 3.56 -12.29
C CYS A 14 -28.95 3.31 -13.10
N GLU A 15 -29.84 4.29 -13.19
CA GLU A 15 -31.09 4.16 -13.98
C GLU A 15 -30.79 4.00 -15.48
N ARG A 16 -29.84 4.77 -16.01
CA ARG A 16 -29.38 4.62 -17.40
C ARG A 16 -28.74 3.27 -17.67
N ALA A 17 -27.93 2.75 -16.74
CA ALA A 17 -27.37 1.41 -16.86
C ALA A 17 -28.46 0.34 -16.86
N LYS A 18 -29.45 0.47 -15.94
CA LYS A 18 -30.60 -0.42 -15.85
C LYS A 18 -31.49 -0.37 -17.11
N ALA A 19 -31.60 0.79 -17.74
CA ALA A 19 -32.32 0.95 -19.00
C ALA A 19 -31.55 0.39 -20.22
N GLY A 20 -30.32 -0.05 -20.06
CA GLY A 20 -29.45 -0.52 -21.14
C GLY A 20 -28.90 0.57 -22.02
N GLU A 21 -28.87 1.82 -21.55
CA GLU A 21 -28.32 2.97 -22.28
C GLU A 21 -26.79 3.09 -22.12
N ILE A 22 -26.18 2.30 -21.25
CA ILE A 22 -24.75 2.31 -20.94
C ILE A 22 -24.18 0.91 -21.15
N ASP A 23 -23.17 0.79 -21.97
CA ASP A 23 -22.47 -0.49 -22.24
C ASP A 23 -21.33 -0.75 -21.26
N VAL A 24 -20.67 0.30 -20.76
CA VAL A 24 -19.50 0.19 -19.89
C VAL A 24 -19.58 1.20 -18.76
N ILE A 25 -19.28 0.77 -17.56
CA ILE A 25 -19.09 1.64 -16.40
C ILE A 25 -17.69 1.45 -15.80
N ILE A 26 -17.02 2.55 -15.52
CA ILE A 26 -15.72 2.55 -14.84
C ILE A 26 -15.89 3.26 -13.50
N GLY A 27 -15.43 2.64 -12.42
CA GLY A 27 -15.56 3.23 -11.10
C GLY A 27 -14.83 2.47 -10.00
N PRO A 28 -14.89 2.95 -8.75
CA PRO A 28 -14.35 2.25 -7.58
C PRO A 28 -15.16 0.97 -7.30
N ARG A 29 -14.78 0.23 -6.27
CA ARG A 29 -15.45 -1.02 -5.86
C ARG A 29 -16.98 -0.97 -5.82
N SER A 30 -17.57 0.19 -5.54
CA SER A 30 -19.03 0.37 -5.54
C SER A 30 -19.67 0.32 -6.93
N ALA A 31 -18.91 0.46 -8.01
CA ALA A 31 -19.41 0.31 -9.37
C ALA A 31 -19.88 -1.11 -9.67
N LEU A 32 -19.41 -2.09 -8.89
CA LEU A 32 -19.84 -3.49 -8.97
C LEU A 32 -21.36 -3.67 -8.78
N PHE A 33 -22.01 -2.78 -8.04
CA PHE A 33 -23.45 -2.82 -7.76
C PHE A 33 -24.30 -2.08 -8.79
N THR A 34 -23.73 -1.71 -9.94
CA THR A 34 -24.49 -1.07 -11.02
C THR A 34 -25.41 -2.09 -11.67
N PRO A 35 -26.72 -1.81 -11.78
CA PRO A 35 -27.71 -2.77 -12.25
C PRO A 35 -27.74 -2.87 -13.79
N PHE A 36 -26.81 -3.62 -14.36
CA PHE A 36 -26.85 -3.94 -15.79
C PHE A 36 -27.86 -5.06 -16.09
N PRO A 37 -28.69 -4.94 -17.12
CA PRO A 37 -29.60 -6.01 -17.51
C PRO A 37 -28.87 -7.23 -18.12
N ASN A 38 -27.77 -6.98 -18.83
CA ASN A 38 -26.98 -8.00 -19.53
C ASN A 38 -25.50 -7.85 -19.19
N LEU A 39 -25.13 -8.11 -17.94
CA LEU A 39 -23.72 -8.05 -17.51
C LEU A 39 -22.97 -9.24 -18.12
N GLY A 40 -21.95 -8.97 -18.95
CA GLY A 40 -21.13 -9.99 -19.60
C GLY A 40 -19.71 -10.11 -19.07
N LEU A 41 -19.17 -9.01 -18.51
CA LEU A 41 -17.77 -8.95 -18.07
C LEU A 41 -17.59 -8.02 -16.89
N ILE A 42 -16.83 -8.48 -15.91
CA ILE A 42 -16.30 -7.66 -14.80
C ILE A 42 -14.77 -7.67 -14.90
N VAL A 43 -14.15 -6.50 -14.96
CA VAL A 43 -12.70 -6.37 -14.92
C VAL A 43 -12.30 -5.67 -13.62
N MET A 44 -11.41 -6.29 -12.87
CA MET A 44 -10.81 -5.71 -11.66
C MET A 44 -9.32 -5.53 -11.89
N ASP A 45 -8.89 -4.28 -11.96
CA ASP A 45 -7.47 -3.93 -12.06
C ASP A 45 -6.85 -3.82 -10.66
N GLU A 46 -5.55 -4.18 -10.54
CA GLU A 46 -4.83 -4.24 -9.26
C GLU A 46 -5.62 -4.99 -8.16
N GLU A 47 -6.07 -6.22 -8.47
CA GLU A 47 -6.99 -7.02 -7.63
C GLU A 47 -6.49 -7.25 -6.19
N GLN A 48 -5.18 -7.14 -5.96
CA GLN A 48 -4.52 -7.30 -4.65
C GLN A 48 -4.70 -6.08 -3.74
N GLU A 49 -5.21 -4.94 -4.27
CA GLU A 49 -5.33 -3.72 -3.49
C GLU A 49 -6.31 -3.86 -2.32
N ASN A 50 -5.86 -3.47 -1.11
CA ASN A 50 -6.68 -3.52 0.10
C ASN A 50 -7.94 -2.65 0.01
N SER A 51 -7.98 -1.67 -0.90
CA SER A 51 -9.14 -0.81 -1.14
C SER A 51 -10.38 -1.58 -1.62
N TYR A 52 -10.22 -2.79 -2.14
CA TYR A 52 -11.33 -3.68 -2.50
C TYR A 52 -12.03 -4.33 -1.31
N LYS A 53 -11.42 -4.28 -0.12
CA LYS A 53 -12.07 -4.70 1.13
C LYS A 53 -12.83 -3.52 1.73
N SER A 54 -14.15 -3.68 1.94
CA SER A 54 -14.96 -2.68 2.63
C SER A 54 -14.78 -2.80 4.14
N GLU A 55 -14.32 -1.73 4.79
CA GLU A 55 -14.24 -1.65 6.25
C GLU A 55 -15.54 -1.14 6.88
N SER A 56 -16.35 -0.40 6.10
CA SER A 56 -17.68 0.08 6.50
C SER A 56 -18.77 -0.96 6.23
N THR A 57 -19.86 -0.88 6.97
CA THR A 57 -21.03 -1.75 6.78
C THR A 57 -21.82 -1.32 5.53
N PRO A 58 -22.21 -2.30 4.66
CA PRO A 58 -21.91 -3.73 4.73
C PRO A 58 -20.44 -4.03 4.43
N LYS A 59 -19.85 -4.93 5.24
CA LYS A 59 -18.47 -5.40 5.00
C LYS A 59 -18.48 -6.47 3.92
N TYR A 60 -17.72 -6.24 2.84
CA TYR A 60 -17.54 -7.18 1.73
C TYR A 60 -16.16 -7.06 1.11
N HIS A 61 -15.76 -8.08 0.38
CA HIS A 61 -14.58 -8.03 -0.48
C HIS A 61 -15.03 -8.01 -1.93
N ALA A 62 -14.67 -6.96 -2.67
CA ALA A 62 -15.19 -6.75 -4.03
C ALA A 62 -14.88 -7.90 -4.99
N ARG A 63 -13.72 -8.57 -4.87
CA ARG A 63 -13.38 -9.74 -5.69
C ARG A 63 -14.38 -10.90 -5.47
N GLU A 64 -14.63 -11.26 -4.22
CA GLU A 64 -15.56 -12.35 -3.91
C GLU A 64 -16.99 -11.99 -4.37
N THR A 65 -17.41 -10.74 -4.10
CA THR A 65 -18.70 -10.25 -4.59
C THR A 65 -18.79 -10.23 -6.12
N ALA A 66 -17.70 -9.89 -6.82
CA ALA A 66 -17.67 -9.90 -8.29
C ALA A 66 -17.86 -11.33 -8.85
N LEU A 67 -17.30 -12.33 -8.19
CA LEU A 67 -17.48 -13.73 -8.59
C LEU A 67 -18.92 -14.18 -8.41
N GLU A 68 -19.55 -13.87 -7.27
CA GLU A 68 -20.97 -14.16 -7.01
C GLU A 68 -21.88 -13.44 -8.01
N VAL A 69 -21.63 -12.15 -8.28
CA VAL A 69 -22.40 -11.40 -9.28
C VAL A 69 -22.23 -12.02 -10.67
N ALA A 70 -20.99 -12.34 -11.04
CA ALA A 70 -20.74 -12.97 -12.34
C ALA A 70 -21.44 -14.31 -12.51
N GLU A 71 -21.48 -15.13 -11.47
CA GLU A 71 -22.23 -16.39 -11.46
C GLU A 71 -23.73 -16.17 -11.69
N LEU A 72 -24.33 -15.19 -11.01
CA LEU A 72 -25.74 -14.83 -11.16
C LEU A 72 -26.11 -14.41 -12.59
N TYR A 73 -25.19 -13.69 -13.27
CA TYR A 73 -25.44 -13.17 -14.63
C TYR A 73 -24.87 -14.06 -15.74
N GLY A 74 -24.14 -15.13 -15.42
CA GLY A 74 -23.38 -15.90 -16.40
C GLY A 74 -22.23 -15.10 -17.04
N ALA A 75 -21.70 -14.11 -16.31
CA ALA A 75 -20.66 -13.21 -16.78
C ALA A 75 -19.26 -13.78 -16.48
N SER A 76 -18.25 -13.22 -17.15
CA SER A 76 -16.84 -13.52 -16.88
C SER A 76 -16.21 -12.50 -15.93
N VAL A 77 -15.24 -12.94 -15.12
CA VAL A 77 -14.42 -12.03 -14.28
C VAL A 77 -12.97 -12.10 -14.73
N VAL A 78 -12.37 -10.94 -14.92
CA VAL A 78 -10.94 -10.79 -15.19
C VAL A 78 -10.29 -10.05 -14.04
N LEU A 79 -9.31 -10.69 -13.41
CA LEU A 79 -8.50 -10.13 -12.33
C LEU A 79 -7.14 -9.74 -12.91
N GLY A 80 -6.84 -8.44 -12.95
CA GLY A 80 -5.57 -7.90 -13.42
C GLY A 80 -4.65 -7.56 -12.25
N SER A 81 -3.37 -7.95 -12.34
CA SER A 81 -2.36 -7.58 -11.35
C SER A 81 -0.95 -7.83 -11.86
N ALA A 82 -0.01 -6.97 -11.47
CA ALA A 82 1.42 -7.24 -11.59
C ALA A 82 1.96 -8.09 -10.43
N THR A 83 1.27 -8.05 -9.28
CA THR A 83 1.61 -8.71 -8.02
C THR A 83 0.35 -9.34 -7.42
N PRO A 84 -0.17 -10.43 -7.99
CA PRO A 84 -1.46 -11.00 -7.61
C PRO A 84 -1.49 -11.38 -6.12
N SER A 85 -2.69 -11.30 -5.53
CA SER A 85 -2.91 -11.76 -4.17
C SER A 85 -2.62 -13.25 -4.03
N LEU A 86 -2.19 -13.68 -2.84
CA LEU A 86 -1.89 -15.09 -2.59
C LEU A 86 -3.12 -15.98 -2.85
N GLU A 87 -4.30 -15.50 -2.52
CA GLU A 87 -5.57 -16.20 -2.72
C GLU A 87 -5.86 -16.40 -4.21
N ALA A 88 -5.75 -15.34 -5.02
CA ALA A 88 -6.01 -15.43 -6.46
C ALA A 88 -4.97 -16.33 -7.15
N TYR A 89 -3.69 -16.18 -6.78
CA TYR A 89 -2.63 -17.01 -7.34
C TYR A 89 -2.77 -18.49 -6.95
N TYR A 90 -3.13 -18.77 -5.69
CA TYR A 90 -3.38 -20.13 -5.21
C TYR A 90 -4.56 -20.78 -5.95
N ARG A 91 -5.69 -20.09 -6.12
CA ARG A 91 -6.85 -20.57 -6.88
C ARG A 91 -6.49 -20.84 -8.35
N ALA A 92 -5.67 -19.99 -8.95
CA ALA A 92 -5.16 -20.23 -10.30
C ALA A 92 -4.28 -21.51 -10.37
N GLY A 93 -3.42 -21.72 -9.37
CA GLY A 93 -2.60 -22.94 -9.27
C GLY A 93 -3.42 -24.22 -9.10
N ARG A 94 -4.62 -24.13 -8.51
CA ARG A 94 -5.56 -25.23 -8.38
C ARG A 94 -6.46 -25.45 -9.61
N GLY A 95 -6.36 -24.56 -10.61
CA GLY A 95 -7.22 -24.63 -11.80
C GLY A 95 -8.63 -24.07 -11.62
N GLU A 96 -8.91 -23.42 -10.47
CA GLU A 96 -10.18 -22.71 -10.23
C GLU A 96 -10.27 -21.44 -11.08
N TYR A 97 -9.11 -20.81 -11.34
CA TYR A 97 -8.98 -19.68 -12.25
C TYR A 97 -8.05 -20.04 -13.41
N ARG A 98 -8.32 -19.49 -14.58
CA ARG A 98 -7.40 -19.57 -15.71
C ARG A 98 -6.34 -18.49 -15.60
N LEU A 99 -5.06 -18.88 -15.49
CA LEU A 99 -3.93 -17.95 -15.40
C LEU A 99 -3.45 -17.54 -16.79
N PHE A 100 -3.35 -16.23 -17.02
CA PHE A 100 -2.72 -15.65 -18.19
C PHE A 100 -1.52 -14.82 -17.74
N GLN A 101 -0.35 -15.07 -18.31
CA GLN A 101 0.89 -14.35 -17.99
C GLN A 101 1.33 -13.48 -19.16
N LEU A 102 1.44 -12.18 -18.92
CA LEU A 102 2.03 -11.22 -19.85
C LEU A 102 3.52 -11.09 -19.54
N THR A 103 4.36 -11.82 -20.27
CA THR A 103 5.81 -11.92 -19.98
C THR A 103 6.65 -10.86 -20.70
N LYS A 104 6.06 -10.12 -21.65
CA LYS A 104 6.76 -9.10 -22.42
C LYS A 104 6.22 -7.72 -22.15
N ARG A 105 7.10 -6.74 -21.96
CA ARG A 105 6.72 -5.33 -21.88
C ARG A 105 6.38 -4.79 -23.26
N LEU A 106 5.30 -4.03 -23.40
CA LEU A 106 4.91 -3.38 -24.65
C LEU A 106 5.99 -2.39 -25.16
N THR A 107 6.64 -1.70 -24.25
CA THR A 107 7.63 -0.64 -24.56
C THR A 107 9.04 -1.14 -24.77
N GLY A 108 9.32 -2.44 -24.62
CA GLY A 108 10.64 -3.03 -24.85
C GLY A 108 11.81 -2.47 -24.03
N GLY A 109 11.52 -1.60 -23.03
CA GLY A 109 12.54 -0.96 -22.19
C GLY A 109 13.19 -1.92 -21.19
N GLU A 110 14.46 -1.69 -20.88
CA GLU A 110 15.17 -2.39 -19.81
C GLU A 110 14.58 -2.07 -18.44
N LEU A 111 14.78 -2.98 -17.50
CA LEU A 111 14.43 -2.75 -16.09
C LEU A 111 15.35 -1.68 -15.51
N PRO A 112 14.83 -0.80 -14.62
CA PRO A 112 15.70 0.16 -13.96
C PRO A 112 16.73 -0.56 -13.08
N THR A 113 17.92 0.03 -12.98
CA THR A 113 18.94 -0.46 -12.05
C THR A 113 18.51 -0.19 -10.62
N VAL A 114 18.51 -1.22 -9.78
CA VAL A 114 18.15 -1.14 -8.35
C VAL A 114 19.40 -1.25 -7.50
N TYR A 115 19.59 -0.30 -6.59
CA TYR A 115 20.67 -0.31 -5.59
C TYR A 115 20.07 -0.50 -4.21
N THR A 116 20.60 -1.49 -3.46
CA THR A 116 20.26 -1.68 -2.05
C THR A 116 21.41 -1.16 -1.20
N VAL A 117 21.10 -0.28 -0.22
CA VAL A 117 22.08 0.34 0.66
C VAL A 117 21.71 0.07 2.12
N ASP A 118 22.66 -0.47 2.90
CA ASP A 118 22.48 -0.62 4.35
C ASP A 118 22.79 0.70 5.07
N LEU A 119 21.75 1.36 5.58
CA LEU A 119 21.88 2.62 6.31
C LEU A 119 22.63 2.48 7.65
N ARG A 120 22.77 1.28 8.19
CA ARG A 120 23.57 1.03 9.40
C ARG A 120 25.07 1.16 9.08
N GLN A 121 25.49 0.60 7.96
CA GLN A 121 26.85 0.74 7.46
C GLN A 121 27.16 2.19 7.13
N GLU A 122 26.28 2.91 6.45
CA GLU A 122 26.39 4.34 6.17
C GLU A 122 26.63 5.15 7.46
N LEU A 123 25.92 4.83 8.56
CA LEU A 123 26.10 5.49 9.83
C LEU A 123 27.47 5.19 10.46
N GLN A 124 27.93 3.93 10.40
CA GLN A 124 29.26 3.53 10.90
C GLN A 124 30.37 4.27 10.15
N GLU A 125 30.20 4.50 8.87
CA GLU A 125 31.11 5.23 7.99
C GLU A 125 30.96 6.77 8.08
N GLY A 126 30.13 7.26 9.03
CA GLY A 126 29.97 8.67 9.35
C GLY A 126 28.82 9.40 8.66
N ASN A 127 28.06 8.76 7.80
CA ASN A 127 26.88 9.37 7.20
C ASN A 127 25.72 9.42 8.21
N ARG A 128 25.45 10.62 8.77
CA ARG A 128 24.33 10.84 9.70
C ARG A 128 23.04 11.29 9.03
N SER A 129 23.06 11.48 7.71
CA SER A 129 21.87 11.84 6.94
C SER A 129 20.81 10.72 6.96
N ILE A 130 19.55 11.08 6.77
CA ILE A 130 18.46 10.13 6.52
C ILE A 130 18.58 9.50 5.13
N PHE A 131 19.32 10.12 4.22
CA PHE A 131 19.58 9.63 2.88
C PHE A 131 20.98 8.99 2.81
N SER A 132 21.07 7.85 2.12
CA SER A 132 22.38 7.26 1.82
C SER A 132 23.18 8.15 0.88
N ARG A 133 24.51 8.05 0.92
CA ARG A 133 25.39 8.77 -0.01
C ARG A 133 25.05 8.47 -1.46
N LYS A 134 24.74 7.19 -1.77
CA LYS A 134 24.33 6.79 -3.12
C LYS A 134 23.04 7.46 -3.57
N LEU A 135 22.05 7.57 -2.69
CA LEU A 135 20.81 8.28 -3.01
C LEU A 135 21.07 9.77 -3.25
N GLN A 136 21.88 10.42 -2.40
CA GLN A 136 22.24 11.83 -2.56
C GLN A 136 22.96 12.09 -3.90
N GLU A 137 23.90 11.23 -4.27
CA GLU A 137 24.61 11.28 -5.56
C GLU A 137 23.63 11.21 -6.73
N LEU A 138 22.72 10.21 -6.72
CA LEU A 138 21.74 10.02 -7.79
C LEU A 138 20.74 11.17 -7.87
N MET A 139 20.28 11.70 -6.73
CA MET A 139 19.39 12.87 -6.71
C MET A 139 20.06 14.10 -7.30
N THR A 140 21.32 14.35 -6.92
CA THR A 140 22.10 15.47 -7.45
C THR A 140 22.33 15.35 -8.94
N ASP A 141 22.67 14.15 -9.42
CA ASP A 141 22.85 13.88 -10.85
C ASP A 141 21.56 14.14 -11.64
N ARG A 142 20.42 13.65 -11.13
CA ARG A 142 19.11 13.90 -11.78
C ARG A 142 18.75 15.38 -11.80
N LEU A 143 18.97 16.08 -10.69
CA LEU A 143 18.72 17.51 -10.59
C LEU A 143 19.56 18.30 -11.60
N ASN A 144 20.86 18.00 -11.70
CA ASN A 144 21.77 18.65 -12.65
C ASN A 144 21.38 18.40 -14.12
N LYS A 145 20.69 17.29 -14.39
CA LYS A 145 20.15 16.95 -15.71
C LYS A 145 18.75 17.50 -15.96
N GLY A 146 18.19 18.30 -15.04
CA GLY A 146 16.81 18.81 -15.12
C GLY A 146 15.74 17.70 -15.05
N GLN A 147 16.08 16.53 -14.47
CA GLN A 147 15.17 15.38 -14.34
C GLN A 147 14.49 15.37 -12.99
N GLN A 148 13.38 14.68 -12.90
CA GLN A 148 12.59 14.53 -11.67
C GLN A 148 13.07 13.33 -10.84
N THR A 149 12.90 13.45 -9.51
CA THR A 149 13.15 12.38 -8.54
C THR A 149 11.88 12.11 -7.75
N ILE A 150 11.47 10.85 -7.65
CA ILE A 150 10.35 10.42 -6.81
C ILE A 150 10.94 9.75 -5.57
N LEU A 151 10.69 10.33 -4.40
CA LEU A 151 11.03 9.71 -3.12
C LEU A 151 9.79 9.01 -2.56
N PHE A 152 9.87 7.68 -2.47
CA PHE A 152 8.79 6.87 -1.92
C PHE A 152 9.11 6.48 -0.48
N LEU A 153 8.27 6.91 0.45
CA LEU A 153 8.32 6.54 1.85
C LEU A 153 7.10 5.68 2.18
N ASN A 154 7.33 4.39 2.40
CA ASN A 154 6.25 3.41 2.60
C ASN A 154 5.65 3.47 4.03
N ARG A 155 5.25 4.67 4.51
CA ARG A 155 4.53 4.79 5.78
C ARG A 155 3.60 5.98 5.80
N ARG A 156 2.35 5.71 6.17
CA ARG A 156 1.37 6.72 6.55
C ARG A 156 1.32 6.84 8.08
N GLY A 157 1.26 8.07 8.59
CA GLY A 157 0.91 8.38 9.99
C GLY A 157 2.09 8.65 10.92
N TYR A 158 1.78 9.39 11.97
CA TYR A 158 2.58 9.57 13.17
C TYR A 158 2.83 8.21 13.81
N ALA A 159 4.00 8.06 14.41
CA ALA A 159 4.39 6.89 15.17
C ALA A 159 4.75 5.63 14.34
N GLY A 160 5.88 5.73 13.73
CA GLY A 160 6.69 4.55 13.53
C GLY A 160 7.11 3.95 14.87
N PHE A 161 7.67 2.78 14.82
CA PHE A 161 8.37 2.20 15.94
C PHE A 161 9.71 2.94 16.18
N VAL A 162 10.18 2.88 17.40
CA VAL A 162 11.48 3.39 17.79
C VAL A 162 12.52 2.31 17.60
N SER A 163 13.62 2.63 16.91
CA SER A 163 14.71 1.69 16.69
C SER A 163 16.08 2.34 16.83
N CYS A 164 17.05 1.52 17.13
CA CYS A 164 18.45 1.95 17.13
C CYS A 164 19.00 1.96 15.70
N ARG A 165 19.44 3.12 15.22
CA ARG A 165 20.02 3.23 13.88
C ARG A 165 21.36 2.49 13.73
N SER A 166 22.08 2.29 14.84
CA SER A 166 23.40 1.64 14.82
C SER A 166 23.32 0.11 14.69
N CYS A 167 22.38 -0.54 15.40
CA CYS A 167 22.29 -2.00 15.40
C CYS A 167 20.96 -2.55 14.87
N GLY A 168 19.99 -1.67 14.56
CA GLY A 168 18.68 -2.08 14.08
C GLY A 168 17.72 -2.57 15.16
N GLU A 169 18.11 -2.57 16.46
CA GLU A 169 17.26 -3.01 17.56
C GLU A 169 16.00 -2.17 17.64
N VAL A 170 14.85 -2.84 17.68
CA VAL A 170 13.52 -2.22 17.78
C VAL A 170 13.08 -2.22 19.24
N MET A 171 12.59 -1.08 19.75
CA MET A 171 12.03 -1.00 21.09
C MET A 171 10.70 -1.73 21.11
N LYS A 172 10.65 -2.88 21.81
CA LYS A 172 9.48 -3.75 21.88
C LYS A 172 8.82 -3.71 23.25
N CYS A 173 7.53 -4.01 23.26
CA CYS A 173 6.77 -4.21 24.49
C CYS A 173 7.20 -5.52 25.16
N PRO A 174 7.55 -5.52 26.47
CA PRO A 174 7.96 -6.74 27.16
C PRO A 174 6.82 -7.76 27.35
N HIS A 175 5.56 -7.32 27.21
CA HIS A 175 4.38 -8.19 27.40
C HIS A 175 3.82 -8.74 26.09
N CYS A 176 3.91 -7.97 24.99
CA CYS A 176 3.25 -8.30 23.72
C CYS A 176 4.23 -8.57 22.58
N ASP A 177 5.53 -8.35 22.78
CA ASP A 177 6.61 -8.42 21.77
C ASP A 177 6.37 -7.57 20.50
N VAL A 178 5.37 -6.67 20.52
CA VAL A 178 5.12 -5.72 19.44
C VAL A 178 5.97 -4.47 19.61
N SER A 179 6.27 -3.78 18.52
CA SER A 179 7.01 -2.52 18.58
C SER A 179 6.25 -1.45 19.34
N LEU A 180 6.95 -0.69 20.15
CA LEU A 180 6.41 0.46 20.88
C LEU A 180 6.35 1.68 19.95
N SER A 181 5.28 2.47 20.07
CA SER A 181 5.08 3.72 19.36
C SER A 181 5.38 4.90 20.26
N GLU A 182 6.02 5.93 19.71
CA GLU A 182 6.19 7.18 20.44
C GLU A 182 4.92 8.01 20.46
N HIS A 183 4.65 8.62 21.61
CA HIS A 183 3.61 9.61 21.81
C HIS A 183 4.19 10.93 22.33
N LYS A 184 3.42 12.02 22.17
CA LYS A 184 3.80 13.34 22.64
C LYS A 184 4.35 13.27 24.09
N GLY A 185 5.52 13.88 24.31
CA GLY A 185 6.19 13.88 25.61
C GLY A 185 7.30 12.86 25.79
N GLY A 186 7.79 12.22 24.71
CA GLY A 186 8.93 11.30 24.77
C GLY A 186 8.63 9.97 25.49
N ARG A 187 7.39 9.52 25.44
CA ARG A 187 6.96 8.23 26.01
C ARG A 187 6.68 7.23 24.91
N LEU A 188 7.11 5.99 25.14
CA LEU A 188 6.82 4.84 24.29
C LEU A 188 5.61 4.11 24.83
N ILE A 189 4.62 3.83 24.00
CA ILE A 189 3.35 3.19 24.38
C ILE A 189 3.11 1.96 23.51
N CYS A 190 2.67 0.89 24.15
CA CYS A 190 2.14 -0.29 23.47
C CYS A 190 0.64 -0.12 23.24
N HIS A 191 0.20 -0.11 21.98
CA HIS A 191 -1.22 0.01 21.63
C HIS A 191 -2.05 -1.27 21.91
N TYR A 192 -1.40 -2.38 22.28
CA TYR A 192 -2.09 -3.64 22.60
C TYR A 192 -2.44 -3.75 24.08
N CYS A 193 -1.49 -3.47 24.97
CA CYS A 193 -1.69 -3.66 26.42
C CYS A 193 -1.60 -2.37 27.23
N GLY A 194 -1.35 -1.23 26.59
CA GLY A 194 -1.21 0.05 27.28
C GLY A 194 0.11 0.24 28.05
N TYR A 195 1.05 -0.73 27.97
CA TYR A 195 2.36 -0.58 28.59
C TYR A 195 3.05 0.71 28.14
N THR A 196 3.64 1.44 29.08
CA THR A 196 4.35 2.69 28.80
C THR A 196 5.73 2.71 29.42
N GLN A 197 6.70 3.23 28.69
CA GLN A 197 8.05 3.51 29.19
C GLN A 197 8.58 4.85 28.65
N PRO A 198 9.53 5.50 29.33
CA PRO A 198 10.21 6.66 28.77
C PRO A 198 11.06 6.26 27.56
N MET A 199 11.31 7.22 26.65
CA MET A 199 12.25 7.04 25.56
C MET A 199 13.64 6.75 26.13
N PRO A 200 14.29 5.63 25.81
CA PRO A 200 15.63 5.34 26.30
C PRO A 200 16.64 6.32 25.67
N LYS A 201 17.57 6.83 26.47
CA LYS A 201 18.66 7.71 26.00
C LYS A 201 19.75 6.94 25.24
N LEU A 202 19.92 5.68 25.56
CA LEU A 202 20.89 4.77 24.96
C LEU A 202 20.20 3.49 24.54
N CYS A 203 20.68 2.90 23.44
CA CYS A 203 20.19 1.62 22.98
C CYS A 203 20.47 0.50 24.04
N PRO A 204 19.46 -0.24 24.48
CA PRO A 204 19.66 -1.30 25.47
C PRO A 204 20.56 -2.43 24.98
N LYS A 205 20.70 -2.61 23.65
CA LYS A 205 21.51 -3.67 23.06
C LYS A 205 22.96 -3.26 22.80
N CYS A 206 23.20 -2.09 22.22
CA CYS A 206 24.54 -1.70 21.77
C CYS A 206 25.08 -0.42 22.44
N GLY A 207 24.33 0.20 23.37
CA GLY A 207 24.75 1.42 24.07
C GLY A 207 24.78 2.70 23.20
N SER A 208 24.40 2.61 21.93
CA SER A 208 24.41 3.75 21.02
C SER A 208 23.38 4.80 21.40
N LYS A 209 23.72 6.07 21.24
CA LYS A 209 22.80 7.21 21.40
C LYS A 209 21.93 7.47 20.17
N TYR A 210 22.17 6.78 19.07
CA TYR A 210 21.43 6.97 17.81
C TYR A 210 20.12 6.17 17.80
N ILE A 211 19.24 6.50 18.74
CA ILE A 211 17.87 6.02 18.76
C ILE A 211 17.05 6.95 17.89
N CYS A 212 16.45 6.40 16.86
CA CYS A 212 15.64 7.14 15.90
C CYS A 212 14.19 6.68 15.98
N LEU A 213 13.33 7.67 15.91
CA LEU A 213 12.02 7.51 15.36
C LEU A 213 12.18 7.29 13.87
N LEU A 214 11.63 6.24 13.34
CA LEU A 214 11.44 6.14 11.89
C LEU A 214 10.25 7.04 11.55
N TYR A 215 10.54 8.33 11.46
CA TYR A 215 9.59 9.33 11.02
C TYR A 215 9.27 9.20 9.54
N THR A 216 8.03 9.44 9.24
CA THR A 216 7.63 10.05 7.99
C THR A 216 8.09 11.51 8.01
N SER A 217 8.59 12.00 6.90
CA SER A 217 8.79 13.42 6.67
C SER A 217 7.52 14.19 7.06
N PRO A 218 7.59 15.31 7.78
CA PRO A 218 6.42 16.14 8.02
C PRO A 218 5.80 16.52 6.68
N SER A 219 4.51 16.24 6.52
CA SER A 219 3.78 16.71 5.36
C SER A 219 3.65 18.22 5.43
N PRO A 220 3.77 18.96 4.30
CA PRO A 220 3.51 20.39 4.29
C PRO A 220 2.08 20.79 4.71
N ARG A 221 1.26 19.82 5.12
CA ARG A 221 -0.14 19.99 5.57
C ARG A 221 -0.35 19.74 7.06
N ASP A 222 0.73 19.47 7.82
CA ASP A 222 0.67 19.30 9.28
C ASP A 222 1.10 20.58 10.01
#